data_272ff9eb57255d6db6a59d63f1187793
#
_entry.id   272ff9eb57255d6db6a59d63f1187793
#
_cell.length_a   1.000
_cell.length_b   1.000
_cell.length_c   1.000
_cell.angle_alpha   90.00
_cell.angle_beta   90.00
_cell.angle_gamma   90.00
#
_symmetry.space_group_name_H-M   'P 1'
#
loop_
_entity.id
_entity.type
_entity.pdbx_description
1 polymer ?
#
loop_
_entity_poly.entity_id
_entity_poly.type
_entity_poly.pdbx_seq_one_letter_code
_entity_poly.pdbx_strand_id
1 'polypeptide(L)'
;MKLKVVNEQELNDWAKEIFTESSFHMINISKKKETFRRALASGKIFVGEEVFNLIKNKQMPKGDPLTLAEVASVLGVKKTSELIPLCHPLQIDHTATKIIMNKKDNSIEVFCVVSTFSKTGVEMEAIMGVNAALITIYDLCKIVNANLKIDNIRLLIKEGGK
;
A
#
# COMPACT_ATOMS: atom_id res chain seq x y z
N MET A 1 8.47 9.28 44.64
CA MET A 1 9.54 8.68 43.84
C MET A 1 10.45 9.82 43.37
N LYS A 2 11.70 9.90 43.86
CA LYS A 2 12.65 10.93 43.37
C LYS A 2 13.11 10.51 41.96
N LEU A 3 12.89 11.37 40.99
CA LEU A 3 13.47 11.18 39.65
C LEU A 3 14.98 11.12 39.75
N LYS A 4 15.61 10.05 39.28
CA LYS A 4 17.06 9.95 39.17
C LYS A 4 17.54 10.96 38.14
N VAL A 5 18.33 11.93 38.52
CA VAL A 5 18.99 12.83 37.56
C VAL A 5 20.09 12.02 36.88
N VAL A 6 19.96 11.81 35.58
CA VAL A 6 20.88 11.07 34.72
C VAL A 6 21.82 12.07 34.07
N ASN A 7 23.12 11.80 34.05
CA ASN A 7 24.05 12.67 33.34
C ASN A 7 24.03 12.44 31.83
N GLU A 8 24.62 13.36 31.09
CA GLU A 8 24.63 13.33 29.62
C GLU A 8 25.30 12.09 29.04
N GLN A 9 26.35 11.58 29.71
CA GLN A 9 27.04 10.38 29.25
C GLN A 9 26.17 9.13 29.41
N GLU A 10 25.48 8.96 30.53
CA GLU A 10 24.54 7.85 30.77
C GLU A 10 23.39 7.89 29.75
N LEU A 11 22.87 9.08 29.41
CA LEU A 11 21.81 9.24 28.40
C LEU A 11 22.30 8.82 27.01
N ASN A 12 23.54 9.20 26.65
CA ASN A 12 24.14 8.81 25.37
C ASN A 12 24.37 7.30 25.27
N ASP A 13 24.78 6.65 26.36
CA ASP A 13 24.98 5.21 26.38
C ASP A 13 23.65 4.47 26.31
N TRP A 14 22.62 4.90 27.00
CA TRP A 14 21.26 4.37 26.85
C TRP A 14 20.70 4.56 25.43
N ALA A 15 20.94 5.72 24.80
CA ALA A 15 20.51 5.93 23.43
C ALA A 15 21.15 4.94 22.46
N LYS A 16 22.45 4.61 22.64
CA LYS A 16 23.14 3.59 21.84
C LYS A 16 22.56 2.19 22.09
N GLU A 17 22.33 1.82 23.35
CA GLU A 17 21.74 0.54 23.74
C GLU A 17 20.36 0.36 23.13
N ILE A 18 19.45 1.32 23.32
CA ILE A 18 18.09 1.30 22.75
C ILE A 18 18.15 1.19 21.22
N PHE A 19 19.11 1.89 20.60
CA PHE A 19 19.26 1.88 19.14
C PHE A 19 19.68 0.51 18.59
N THR A 20 20.42 -0.30 19.36
CA THR A 20 20.95 -1.60 18.95
C THR A 20 20.13 -2.79 19.43
N GLU A 21 19.47 -2.69 20.56
CA GLU A 21 18.84 -3.83 21.27
C GLU A 21 17.31 -3.81 21.23
N SER A 22 16.70 -2.76 20.68
CA SER A 22 15.25 -2.67 20.57
C SER A 22 14.67 -3.78 19.69
N SER A 23 13.65 -4.50 20.19
CA SER A 23 12.98 -5.61 19.48
C SER A 23 12.24 -5.16 18.23
N PHE A 24 11.67 -3.93 18.25
CA PHE A 24 10.91 -3.34 17.15
C PHE A 24 11.52 -1.99 16.78
N HIS A 25 12.13 -1.92 15.63
CA HIS A 25 12.72 -0.67 15.13
C HIS A 25 12.67 -0.62 13.61
N MET A 26 12.63 0.59 13.05
CA MET A 26 12.83 0.78 11.63
C MET A 26 14.29 0.51 11.27
N ILE A 27 14.53 -0.16 10.14
CA ILE A 27 15.90 -0.41 9.66
C ILE A 27 16.60 0.92 9.40
N ASN A 28 17.80 1.09 9.95
CA ASN A 28 18.59 2.28 9.73
C ASN A 28 19.10 2.35 8.28
N ILE A 29 18.59 3.34 7.54
CA ILE A 29 18.95 3.59 6.14
C ILE A 29 19.84 4.84 5.95
N SER A 30 20.34 5.45 7.04
CA SER A 30 21.11 6.70 6.98
C SER A 30 22.34 6.61 6.05
N LYS A 31 23.03 5.47 6.05
CA LYS A 31 24.24 5.21 5.24
C LYS A 31 23.96 4.76 3.82
N LYS A 32 22.69 4.47 3.46
CA LYS A 32 22.35 4.06 2.10
C LYS A 32 22.33 5.28 1.17
N LYS A 33 22.75 5.09 -0.06
CA LYS A 33 22.61 6.09 -1.12
C LYS A 33 21.17 6.06 -1.67
N GLU A 34 20.70 7.21 -2.07
CA GLU A 34 19.45 7.30 -2.82
C GLU A 34 19.66 6.74 -4.21
N THR A 35 18.72 5.92 -4.65
CA THR A 35 18.67 5.35 -5.99
C THR A 35 17.23 5.35 -6.48
N PHE A 36 17.03 5.25 -7.77
CA PHE A 36 15.70 5.05 -8.34
C PHE A 36 15.09 3.76 -7.80
N ARG A 37 13.84 3.84 -7.39
CA ARG A 37 13.04 2.75 -6.86
C ARG A 37 11.73 2.68 -7.62
N ARG A 38 11.36 1.49 -8.05
CA ARG A 38 10.07 1.23 -8.66
C ARG A 38 9.54 -0.11 -8.19
N ALA A 39 8.24 -0.15 -7.92
CA ALA A 39 7.53 -1.38 -7.61
C ALA A 39 6.21 -1.42 -8.38
N LEU A 40 5.80 -2.61 -8.79
CA LEU A 40 4.49 -2.91 -9.35
C LEU A 40 3.87 -4.03 -8.53
N ALA A 41 2.68 -3.80 -8.04
CA ALA A 41 1.84 -4.81 -7.38
C ALA A 41 0.55 -5.05 -8.16
N SER A 42 -0.05 -6.20 -7.96
CA SER A 42 -1.39 -6.52 -8.46
C SER A 42 -2.24 -7.20 -7.40
N GLY A 43 -3.54 -7.22 -7.65
CA GLY A 43 -4.52 -7.98 -6.89
C GLY A 43 -5.83 -8.07 -7.65
N LYS A 44 -6.70 -8.98 -7.23
CA LYS A 44 -7.95 -9.29 -7.93
C LYS A 44 -9.11 -9.33 -6.96
N ILE A 45 -10.28 -8.91 -7.44
CA ILE A 45 -11.56 -9.11 -6.74
C ILE A 45 -12.54 -9.82 -7.68
N PHE A 46 -13.14 -10.92 -7.22
CA PHE A 46 -14.22 -11.60 -7.88
C PHE A 46 -15.54 -10.98 -7.43
N VAL A 47 -16.28 -10.41 -8.38
CA VAL A 47 -17.49 -9.63 -8.09
C VAL A 47 -18.79 -10.34 -8.45
N GLY A 48 -18.71 -11.41 -9.24
CA GLY A 48 -19.87 -12.09 -9.77
C GLY A 48 -20.48 -11.40 -10.99
N GLU A 49 -21.35 -12.11 -11.69
CA GLU A 49 -21.87 -11.65 -12.99
C GLU A 49 -22.73 -10.40 -12.88
N GLU A 50 -23.61 -10.34 -11.88
CA GLU A 50 -24.53 -9.21 -11.69
C GLU A 50 -23.76 -7.91 -11.46
N VAL A 51 -22.85 -7.88 -10.47
CA VAL A 51 -22.04 -6.71 -10.17
C VAL A 51 -21.17 -6.34 -11.37
N PHE A 52 -20.57 -7.33 -12.04
CA PHE A 52 -19.74 -7.09 -13.21
C PHE A 52 -20.52 -6.33 -14.31
N ASN A 53 -21.77 -6.76 -14.59
CA ASN A 53 -22.62 -6.13 -15.57
C ASN A 53 -23.07 -4.72 -15.14
N LEU A 54 -23.41 -4.52 -13.86
CA LEU A 54 -23.76 -3.19 -13.34
C LEU A 54 -22.59 -2.21 -13.44
N ILE A 55 -21.37 -2.64 -13.14
CA ILE A 55 -20.16 -1.79 -13.29
C ILE A 55 -19.99 -1.44 -14.78
N LYS A 56 -20.02 -2.45 -15.66
CA LYS A 56 -19.87 -2.25 -17.12
C LYS A 56 -20.87 -1.26 -17.68
N ASN A 57 -22.10 -1.29 -17.20
CA ASN A 57 -23.20 -0.44 -17.65
C ASN A 57 -23.30 0.88 -16.88
N LYS A 58 -22.38 1.15 -15.93
CA LYS A 58 -22.40 2.35 -15.06
C LYS A 58 -23.69 2.51 -14.25
N GLN A 59 -24.20 1.40 -13.76
CA GLN A 59 -25.49 1.31 -13.04
C GLN A 59 -25.32 0.92 -11.55
N MET A 60 -24.11 1.05 -11.01
CA MET A 60 -23.87 0.76 -9.60
C MET A 60 -24.57 1.80 -8.70
N PRO A 61 -25.28 1.35 -7.64
CA PRO A 61 -26.10 2.25 -6.79
C PRO A 61 -25.32 3.35 -6.07
N LYS A 62 -24.05 3.10 -5.75
CA LYS A 62 -23.17 4.03 -4.99
C LYS A 62 -22.23 4.84 -5.90
N GLY A 63 -22.42 4.83 -7.21
CA GLY A 63 -21.53 5.49 -8.17
C GLY A 63 -20.48 4.55 -8.77
N ASP A 64 -19.52 5.10 -9.49
CA ASP A 64 -18.52 4.32 -10.24
C ASP A 64 -17.41 3.78 -9.31
N PRO A 65 -17.40 2.46 -9.03
CA PRO A 65 -16.42 1.88 -8.13
C PRO A 65 -15.00 1.89 -8.71
N LEU A 66 -14.83 1.89 -10.03
CA LEU A 66 -13.51 1.86 -10.65
C LEU A 66 -12.82 3.22 -10.52
N THR A 67 -13.52 4.30 -10.81
CA THR A 67 -12.99 5.66 -10.63
C THR A 67 -12.63 5.94 -9.18
N LEU A 68 -13.50 5.56 -8.23
CA LEU A 68 -13.20 5.72 -6.80
C LEU A 68 -12.03 4.85 -6.34
N ALA A 69 -11.88 3.65 -6.90
CA ALA A 69 -10.76 2.77 -6.61
C ALA A 69 -9.42 3.35 -7.08
N GLU A 70 -9.37 4.01 -8.23
CA GLU A 70 -8.15 4.70 -8.68
C GLU A 70 -7.73 5.81 -7.71
N VAL A 71 -8.67 6.64 -7.25
CA VAL A 71 -8.41 7.67 -6.24
C VAL A 71 -7.96 7.06 -4.91
N ALA A 72 -8.65 6.00 -4.45
CA ALA A 72 -8.32 5.29 -3.22
C ALA A 72 -6.93 4.65 -3.29
N SER A 73 -6.53 4.13 -4.45
CA SER A 73 -5.18 3.60 -4.67
C SER A 73 -4.12 4.66 -4.39
N VAL A 74 -4.26 5.85 -4.96
CA VAL A 74 -3.32 6.96 -4.73
C VAL A 74 -3.28 7.36 -3.26
N LEU A 75 -4.43 7.40 -2.58
CA LEU A 75 -4.49 7.67 -1.15
C LEU A 75 -3.80 6.57 -0.32
N GLY A 76 -4.02 5.30 -0.67
CA GLY A 76 -3.37 4.16 -0.03
C GLY A 76 -1.85 4.23 -0.13
N VAL A 77 -1.32 4.52 -1.32
CA VAL A 77 0.12 4.75 -1.53
C VAL A 77 0.65 5.84 -0.60
N LYS A 78 -0.01 6.99 -0.53
CA LYS A 78 0.41 8.13 0.29
C LYS A 78 0.33 7.89 1.80
N LYS A 79 -0.55 6.98 2.23
CA LYS A 79 -0.81 6.68 3.64
C LYS A 79 -0.07 5.44 4.16
N THR A 80 0.75 4.81 3.36
CA THR A 80 1.41 3.55 3.69
C THR A 80 2.17 3.60 5.00
N SER A 81 3.03 4.58 5.19
CA SER A 81 3.84 4.70 6.42
C SER A 81 3.03 5.04 7.68
N GLU A 82 1.84 5.59 7.52
CA GLU A 82 0.92 5.85 8.64
C GLU A 82 0.18 4.58 9.09
N LEU A 83 0.06 3.58 8.21
CA LEU A 83 -0.68 2.33 8.45
C LEU A 83 0.25 1.15 8.77
N ILE A 84 1.46 1.14 8.22
CA ILE A 84 2.44 0.05 8.38
C ILE A 84 3.54 0.51 9.33
N PRO A 85 3.59 -0.02 10.57
CA PRO A 85 4.34 0.59 11.68
C PRO A 85 5.83 0.82 11.44
N LEU A 86 6.49 -0.06 10.70
CA LEU A 86 7.96 -0.01 10.48
C LEU A 86 8.35 0.47 9.08
N CYS A 87 7.38 0.94 8.28
CA CYS A 87 7.67 1.57 6.99
C CYS A 87 8.22 2.98 7.17
N HIS A 88 9.27 3.29 6.42
CA HIS A 88 9.79 4.66 6.36
C HIS A 88 8.80 5.58 5.66
N PRO A 89 8.57 6.80 6.14
CA PRO A 89 7.83 7.78 5.38
C PRO A 89 8.63 8.20 4.14
N LEU A 90 8.05 7.97 2.97
CA LEU A 90 8.69 8.26 1.69
C LEU A 90 7.93 9.36 0.95
N GLN A 91 8.70 10.25 0.30
CA GLN A 91 8.15 11.15 -0.69
C GLN A 91 8.00 10.37 -2.00
N ILE A 92 6.77 10.27 -2.49
CA ILE A 92 6.44 9.53 -3.71
C ILE A 92 6.53 10.48 -4.91
N ASP A 93 7.37 10.15 -5.89
CA ASP A 93 7.52 10.95 -7.11
C ASP A 93 6.41 10.65 -8.11
N HIS A 94 6.02 9.36 -8.23
CA HIS A 94 4.97 8.95 -9.17
C HIS A 94 4.23 7.71 -8.68
N THR A 95 2.93 7.71 -8.91
CA THR A 95 2.08 6.52 -8.78
C THR A 95 1.00 6.52 -9.86
N ALA A 96 0.69 5.34 -10.37
CA ALA A 96 -0.40 5.14 -11.31
C ALA A 96 -1.09 3.80 -11.06
N THR A 97 -2.39 3.77 -11.30
CA THR A 97 -3.21 2.58 -11.14
C THR A 97 -3.86 2.22 -12.47
N LYS A 98 -3.87 0.94 -12.80
CA LYS A 98 -4.61 0.39 -13.94
C LYS A 98 -5.59 -0.64 -13.43
N ILE A 99 -6.84 -0.54 -13.88
CA ILE A 99 -7.92 -1.47 -13.53
C ILE A 99 -8.41 -2.17 -14.79
N ILE A 100 -8.53 -3.48 -14.74
CA ILE A 100 -8.93 -4.34 -15.85
C ILE A 100 -10.12 -5.18 -15.43
N MET A 101 -11.21 -5.10 -16.17
CA MET A 101 -12.38 -5.97 -16.01
C MET A 101 -12.19 -7.24 -16.83
N ASN A 102 -12.28 -8.41 -16.17
CA ASN A 102 -12.16 -9.71 -16.83
C ASN A 102 -13.50 -10.43 -16.86
N LYS A 103 -14.13 -10.49 -18.05
CA LYS A 103 -15.43 -11.15 -18.23
C LYS A 103 -15.37 -12.65 -18.05
N LYS A 104 -14.22 -13.28 -18.27
CA LYS A 104 -14.08 -14.76 -18.19
C LYS A 104 -14.45 -15.33 -16.82
N ASP A 105 -14.10 -14.60 -15.77
CA ASP A 105 -14.30 -15.01 -14.37
C ASP A 105 -15.06 -13.95 -13.55
N ASN A 106 -15.63 -12.95 -14.23
CA ASN A 106 -16.35 -11.82 -13.62
C ASN A 106 -15.55 -11.17 -12.49
N SER A 107 -14.28 -10.89 -12.77
CA SER A 107 -13.36 -10.30 -11.81
C SER A 107 -12.86 -8.93 -12.29
N ILE A 108 -12.30 -8.20 -11.35
CA ILE A 108 -11.61 -6.93 -11.58
C ILE A 108 -10.19 -7.08 -11.06
N GLU A 109 -9.21 -6.80 -11.89
CA GLU A 109 -7.80 -6.86 -11.56
C GLU A 109 -7.23 -5.44 -11.47
N VAL A 110 -6.52 -5.16 -10.39
CA VAL A 110 -5.91 -3.87 -10.09
C VAL A 110 -4.41 -4.01 -10.13
N PHE A 111 -3.75 -3.08 -10.82
CA PHE A 111 -2.30 -2.93 -10.84
C PHE A 111 -1.95 -1.54 -10.32
N CYS A 112 -0.99 -1.47 -9.41
CA CYS A 112 -0.47 -0.20 -8.89
C CYS A 112 1.04 -0.17 -9.07
N VAL A 113 1.53 0.83 -9.78
CA VAL A 113 2.96 1.13 -9.91
C VAL A 113 3.29 2.36 -9.07
N VAL A 114 4.43 2.29 -8.38
CA VAL A 114 4.97 3.40 -7.58
C VAL A 114 6.44 3.56 -7.88
N SER A 115 6.92 4.80 -7.98
CA SER A 115 8.34 5.09 -8.10
C SER A 115 8.76 6.32 -7.31
N THR A 116 10.03 6.32 -6.92
CA THR A 116 10.67 7.44 -6.21
C THR A 116 12.20 7.33 -6.29
N PHE A 117 12.90 8.41 -5.99
CA PHE A 117 14.32 8.39 -5.63
C PHE A 117 14.43 8.34 -4.10
N SER A 118 14.94 7.22 -3.57
CA SER A 118 15.01 7.03 -2.11
C SER A 118 16.07 6.01 -1.70
N LYS A 119 16.32 5.94 -0.39
CA LYS A 119 17.22 4.99 0.28
C LYS A 119 16.58 3.62 0.49
N THR A 120 15.27 3.49 0.32
CA THR A 120 14.52 2.23 0.46
C THR A 120 13.52 2.05 -0.69
N GLY A 121 12.97 0.84 -0.83
CA GLY A 121 12.02 0.52 -1.90
C GLY A 121 10.60 0.99 -1.58
N VAL A 122 9.72 0.90 -2.57
CA VAL A 122 8.31 1.32 -2.56
C VAL A 122 7.34 0.15 -2.72
N GLU A 123 7.78 -1.05 -2.31
CA GLU A 123 6.99 -2.27 -2.44
C GLU A 123 5.71 -2.21 -1.62
N MET A 124 5.79 -1.68 -0.39
CA MET A 124 4.65 -1.58 0.50
C MET A 124 3.64 -0.56 0.00
N GLU A 125 4.11 0.55 -0.56
CA GLU A 125 3.29 1.58 -1.20
C GLU A 125 2.50 0.99 -2.37
N ALA A 126 3.15 0.21 -3.24
CA ALA A 126 2.48 -0.44 -4.37
C ALA A 126 1.42 -1.45 -3.89
N ILE A 127 1.72 -2.28 -2.89
CA ILE A 127 0.80 -3.24 -2.31
C ILE A 127 -0.37 -2.53 -1.62
N MET A 128 -0.12 -1.45 -0.86
CA MET A 128 -1.18 -0.67 -0.21
C MET A 128 -2.08 0.03 -1.21
N GLY A 129 -1.54 0.53 -2.32
CA GLY A 129 -2.35 1.10 -3.41
C GLY A 129 -3.34 0.07 -3.97
N VAL A 130 -2.88 -1.16 -4.23
CA VAL A 130 -3.74 -2.27 -4.67
C VAL A 130 -4.80 -2.60 -3.61
N ASN A 131 -4.41 -2.72 -2.34
CA ASN A 131 -5.36 -3.03 -1.25
C ASN A 131 -6.44 -1.97 -1.12
N ALA A 132 -6.08 -0.69 -1.11
CA ALA A 132 -7.02 0.41 -0.99
C ALA A 132 -8.04 0.41 -2.15
N ALA A 133 -7.59 0.18 -3.38
CA ALA A 133 -8.46 0.04 -4.53
C ALA A 133 -9.43 -1.14 -4.41
N LEU A 134 -8.94 -2.33 -4.07
CA LEU A 134 -9.76 -3.54 -3.97
C LEU A 134 -10.80 -3.44 -2.85
N ILE A 135 -10.43 -2.88 -1.69
CA ILE A 135 -11.35 -2.67 -0.57
C ILE A 135 -12.41 -1.62 -0.95
N THR A 136 -12.05 -0.61 -1.72
CA THR A 136 -13.00 0.40 -2.21
C THR A 136 -14.01 -0.23 -3.18
N ILE A 137 -13.56 -1.05 -4.14
CA ILE A 137 -14.46 -1.81 -5.01
C ILE A 137 -15.38 -2.70 -4.17
N TYR A 138 -14.82 -3.42 -3.17
CA TYR A 138 -15.59 -4.27 -2.27
C TYR A 138 -16.70 -3.47 -1.57
N ASP A 139 -16.39 -2.33 -0.96
CA ASP A 139 -17.37 -1.53 -0.22
C ASP A 139 -18.51 -1.03 -1.11
N LEU A 140 -18.22 -0.60 -2.32
CA LEU A 140 -19.24 -0.11 -3.23
C LEU A 140 -20.11 -1.23 -3.82
N CYS A 141 -19.55 -2.44 -3.95
CA CYS A 141 -20.21 -3.58 -4.58
C CYS A 141 -20.97 -4.49 -3.61
N LYS A 142 -20.59 -4.51 -2.32
CA LYS A 142 -21.21 -5.42 -1.31
C LYS A 142 -22.71 -5.22 -1.11
N ILE A 143 -23.26 -4.07 -1.49
CA ILE A 143 -24.70 -3.80 -1.44
C ILE A 143 -25.49 -4.64 -2.44
N VAL A 144 -24.85 -5.04 -3.54
CA VAL A 144 -25.45 -5.87 -4.60
C VAL A 144 -25.13 -7.36 -4.36
N ASN A 145 -23.87 -7.67 -4.04
CA ASN A 145 -23.41 -9.05 -3.81
C ASN A 145 -22.53 -9.08 -2.56
N ALA A 146 -22.96 -9.81 -1.54
CA ALA A 146 -22.19 -9.99 -0.30
C ALA A 146 -21.05 -11.02 -0.43
N ASN A 147 -21.04 -11.85 -1.48
CA ASN A 147 -20.05 -12.91 -1.70
C ASN A 147 -18.89 -12.46 -2.60
N LEU A 148 -18.30 -11.31 -2.27
CA LEU A 148 -17.12 -10.82 -2.97
C LEU A 148 -15.85 -11.49 -2.39
N LYS A 149 -14.87 -11.77 -3.25
CA LYS A 149 -13.59 -12.36 -2.81
C LYS A 149 -12.43 -11.56 -3.35
N ILE A 150 -11.63 -10.97 -2.46
CA ILE A 150 -10.32 -10.40 -2.79
C ILE A 150 -9.29 -11.52 -2.74
N ASP A 151 -8.41 -11.58 -3.75
CA ASP A 151 -7.41 -12.63 -3.91
C ASP A 151 -6.16 -12.14 -4.67
N ASN A 152 -5.10 -12.95 -4.67
CA ASN A 152 -3.90 -12.76 -5.47
C ASN A 152 -3.21 -11.39 -5.31
N ILE A 153 -3.24 -10.81 -4.11
CA ILE A 153 -2.46 -9.59 -3.84
C ILE A 153 -1.00 -9.97 -3.76
N ARG A 154 -0.18 -9.39 -4.66
CA ARG A 154 1.25 -9.72 -4.73
C ARG A 154 2.07 -8.62 -5.39
N LEU A 155 3.34 -8.60 -5.04
CA LEU A 155 4.35 -7.83 -5.74
C LEU A 155 4.73 -8.55 -7.04
N LEU A 156 4.77 -7.81 -8.15
CA LEU A 156 5.15 -8.34 -9.47
C LEU A 156 6.56 -7.91 -9.86
N ILE A 157 6.91 -6.66 -9.62
CA ILE A 157 8.20 -6.07 -10.01
C ILE A 157 8.74 -5.27 -8.82
N LYS A 158 10.03 -5.42 -8.62
CA LYS A 158 10.84 -4.57 -7.74
C LYS A 158 12.11 -4.18 -8.48
N GLU A 159 12.38 -2.88 -8.54
CA GLU A 159 13.54 -2.32 -9.20
C GLU A 159 14.28 -1.36 -8.27
N GLY A 160 15.61 -1.41 -8.33
CA GLY A 160 16.52 -0.60 -7.52
C GLY A 160 16.89 -1.23 -6.18
N GLY A 161 17.96 -0.70 -5.58
CA GLY A 161 18.45 -1.10 -4.26
C GLY A 161 19.20 -2.43 -4.26
N LYS A 162 20.44 -2.38 -4.67
CA LYS A 162 21.45 -3.39 -4.32
C LYS A 162 22.28 -2.90 -3.15
#